data_74b78c280d1dd5e7ab74c312dcf18753
#
_entry.id   74b78c280d1dd5e7ab74c312dcf18753
#
_cell.length_a   1.000
_cell.length_b   1.000
_cell.length_c   1.000
_cell.angle_alpha   90.00
_cell.angle_beta   90.00
_cell.angle_gamma   90.00
#
_symmetry.space_group_name_H-M   'P 1'
#
loop_
_entity.id
_entity.type
_entity.pdbx_description
1 polymer ?
#
loop_
_entity_poly.entity_id
_entity_poly.type
_entity_poly.pdbx_seq_one_letter_code
_entity_poly.pdbx_strand_id
1 'polypeptide(L)'
;VDYISAGTVEFLATPDNNFYFIEVNPRIQVEHTVTEEITGIDIVQTQIKIAEGYSIHDPEIAIPEQKDIITHGHAIQCRITTEDPANNFMPDTGKLIAYRSGGGFGVRLDGGNAFTGSVITPYYDSLLVKATTWGLTHQIAISKMLRCLKEFRIRGVKTNILFLENVLQHPQFTDGSYSTKFVDDNTDLFIFPKTHDRLSLIHISEPTRP
;
A
#
# COMPACT_ATOMS: atom_id res chain seq x y z
N VAL A 1 -17.47 18.50 -19.92
CA VAL A 1 -17.94 17.14 -19.60
C VAL A 1 -18.57 17.21 -18.22
N ASP A 2 -19.84 16.87 -18.14
CA ASP A 2 -20.60 16.94 -16.87
C ASP A 2 -20.35 15.69 -16.01
N TYR A 3 -19.09 15.46 -15.64
CA TYR A 3 -18.72 14.36 -14.77
C TYR A 3 -19.01 14.73 -13.33
N ILE A 4 -19.77 13.87 -12.64
CA ILE A 4 -20.11 14.00 -11.22
C ILE A 4 -19.54 12.80 -10.50
N SER A 5 -18.73 12.98 -9.53
CA SER A 5 -18.14 12.02 -8.56
C SER A 5 -16.65 12.32 -8.34
N ALA A 6 -15.93 11.40 -7.71
CA ALA A 6 -14.48 11.51 -7.49
C ALA A 6 -13.69 11.17 -8.75
N GLY A 7 -12.61 11.87 -8.98
CA GLY A 7 -11.66 11.60 -10.06
C GLY A 7 -10.26 12.09 -9.70
N THR A 8 -9.26 11.61 -10.43
CA THR A 8 -7.87 12.00 -10.25
C THR A 8 -7.31 12.51 -11.58
N VAL A 9 -6.69 13.67 -11.55
CA VAL A 9 -5.95 14.22 -12.69
C VAL A 9 -4.47 14.00 -12.44
N GLU A 10 -3.79 13.33 -13.35
CA GLU A 10 -2.37 13.00 -13.24
C GLU A 10 -1.51 13.94 -14.07
N PHE A 11 -0.42 14.40 -13.45
CA PHE A 11 0.57 15.29 -14.07
C PHE A 11 1.98 14.77 -13.86
N LEU A 12 2.83 14.97 -14.86
CA LEU A 12 4.28 14.87 -14.69
C LEU A 12 4.82 16.21 -14.21
N ALA A 13 5.46 16.25 -13.05
CA ALA A 13 6.16 17.43 -12.55
C ALA A 13 7.66 17.32 -12.84
N THR A 14 8.26 18.39 -13.35
CA THR A 14 9.69 18.48 -13.61
C THR A 14 10.41 19.26 -12.50
N PRO A 15 11.75 19.12 -12.34
CA PRO A 15 12.50 19.82 -11.30
C PRO A 15 12.38 21.35 -11.32
N ASP A 16 12.06 21.93 -12.48
CA ASP A 16 11.83 23.36 -12.72
C ASP A 16 10.36 23.76 -12.50
N ASN A 17 9.58 22.92 -11.82
CA ASN A 17 8.16 23.12 -11.49
C ASN A 17 7.22 23.31 -12.69
N ASN A 18 7.55 22.77 -13.84
CA ASN A 18 6.60 22.63 -14.95
C ASN A 18 5.73 21.38 -14.74
N PHE A 19 4.45 21.50 -15.12
CA PHE A 19 3.48 20.41 -14.99
C PHE A 19 2.96 20.04 -16.38
N TYR A 20 3.05 18.77 -16.73
CA TYR A 20 2.56 18.21 -17.97
C TYR A 20 1.42 17.24 -17.69
N PHE A 21 0.26 17.50 -18.29
CA PHE A 21 -0.91 16.63 -18.16
C PHE A 21 -0.62 15.23 -18.73
N ILE A 22 -1.01 14.21 -18.01
CA ILE A 22 -0.91 12.81 -18.44
C ILE A 22 -2.31 12.29 -18.76
N GLU A 23 -3.17 12.12 -17.75
CA GLU A 23 -4.50 11.54 -17.92
C GLU A 23 -5.48 11.98 -16.83
N VAL A 24 -6.75 11.65 -17.03
CA VAL A 24 -7.79 11.72 -16.00
C VAL A 24 -8.33 10.32 -15.75
N ASN A 25 -8.35 9.91 -14.50
CA ASN A 25 -9.04 8.72 -14.04
C ASN A 25 -10.40 9.13 -13.45
N PRO A 26 -11.53 9.04 -14.19
CA PRO A 26 -12.85 9.47 -13.71
C PRO A 26 -13.47 8.40 -12.79
N ARG A 27 -12.79 8.08 -11.73
CA ARG A 27 -13.15 7.09 -10.71
C ARG A 27 -12.30 7.29 -9.47
N ILE A 28 -12.70 6.68 -8.36
CA ILE A 28 -11.81 6.54 -7.21
C ILE A 28 -10.61 5.66 -7.58
N GLN A 29 -9.42 6.02 -7.10
CA GLN A 29 -8.19 5.25 -7.30
C GLN A 29 -7.83 4.44 -6.05
N VAL A 30 -6.94 3.45 -6.21
CA VAL A 30 -6.52 2.55 -5.12
C VAL A 30 -5.86 3.33 -3.98
N GLU A 31 -5.12 4.39 -4.30
CA GLU A 31 -4.35 5.24 -3.39
C GLU A 31 -5.19 6.27 -2.61
N HIS A 32 -6.51 6.36 -2.80
CA HIS A 32 -7.39 7.32 -2.10
C HIS A 32 -7.22 7.31 -0.58
N THR A 33 -6.85 6.17 0.00
CA THR A 33 -6.72 6.02 1.45
C THR A 33 -5.67 6.96 2.06
N VAL A 34 -4.62 7.32 1.31
CA VAL A 34 -3.62 8.30 1.76
C VAL A 34 -4.27 9.67 1.97
N THR A 35 -5.09 10.11 1.01
CA THR A 35 -5.83 11.38 1.09
C THR A 35 -6.81 11.37 2.27
N GLU A 36 -7.55 10.28 2.44
CA GLU A 36 -8.50 10.12 3.55
C GLU A 36 -7.80 10.19 4.91
N GLU A 37 -6.66 9.52 5.08
CA GLU A 37 -5.91 9.51 6.34
C GLU A 37 -5.33 10.88 6.73
N ILE A 38 -4.92 11.70 5.76
CA ILE A 38 -4.34 13.01 6.06
C ILE A 38 -5.37 14.14 6.13
N THR A 39 -6.56 13.98 5.53
CA THR A 39 -7.61 15.01 5.52
C THR A 39 -8.77 14.70 6.45
N GLY A 40 -9.00 13.42 6.80
CA GLY A 40 -10.17 12.97 7.53
C GLY A 40 -11.45 12.97 6.69
N ILE A 41 -11.36 13.14 5.35
CA ILE A 41 -12.51 13.14 4.44
C ILE A 41 -12.72 11.72 3.90
N ASP A 42 -13.89 11.14 4.16
CA ASP A 42 -14.31 9.85 3.60
C ASP A 42 -14.79 10.06 2.15
N ILE A 43 -13.91 9.73 1.18
CA ILE A 43 -14.19 9.94 -0.25
C ILE A 43 -15.26 8.98 -0.73
N VAL A 44 -15.28 7.74 -0.26
CA VAL A 44 -16.27 6.73 -0.68
C VAL A 44 -17.66 7.12 -0.18
N GLN A 45 -17.80 7.50 1.08
CA GLN A 45 -19.06 8.00 1.63
C GLN A 45 -19.52 9.26 0.88
N THR A 46 -18.59 10.16 0.57
CA THR A 46 -18.88 11.38 -0.21
C THR A 46 -19.44 11.03 -1.60
N GLN A 47 -18.85 10.05 -2.31
CA GLN A 47 -19.39 9.61 -3.60
C GLN A 47 -20.84 9.09 -3.49
N ILE A 48 -21.15 8.33 -2.45
CA ILE A 48 -22.50 7.81 -2.20
C ILE A 48 -23.47 8.97 -1.98
N LYS A 49 -23.11 9.92 -1.13
CA LYS A 49 -23.93 11.09 -0.82
C LYS A 49 -24.17 11.99 -2.05
N ILE A 50 -23.15 12.20 -2.86
CA ILE A 50 -23.30 12.92 -4.13
C ILE A 50 -24.28 12.19 -5.06
N ALA A 51 -24.24 10.86 -5.13
CA ALA A 51 -25.17 10.07 -5.91
C ALA A 51 -26.61 10.11 -5.37
N GLU A 52 -26.79 10.37 -4.06
CA GLU A 52 -28.08 10.66 -3.42
C GLU A 52 -28.59 12.08 -3.70
N GLY A 53 -27.78 12.95 -4.32
CA GLY A 53 -28.15 14.30 -4.72
C GLY A 53 -27.66 15.42 -3.79
N TYR A 54 -26.84 15.10 -2.79
CA TYR A 54 -26.24 16.11 -1.91
C TYR A 54 -25.08 16.84 -2.60
N SER A 55 -24.92 18.13 -2.25
CA SER A 55 -23.72 18.91 -2.58
C SER A 55 -22.58 18.57 -1.61
N ILE A 56 -21.33 18.71 -2.05
CA ILE A 56 -20.15 18.46 -1.20
C ILE A 56 -20.09 19.35 0.05
N HIS A 57 -20.78 20.50 0.03
CA HIS A 57 -20.83 21.44 1.16
C HIS A 57 -22.09 21.28 2.03
N ASP A 58 -23.02 20.39 1.65
CA ASP A 58 -24.18 20.11 2.47
C ASP A 58 -23.79 19.49 3.82
N PRO A 59 -24.56 19.73 4.90
CA PRO A 59 -24.23 19.22 6.24
C PRO A 59 -24.02 17.70 6.32
N GLU A 60 -24.63 16.95 5.42
CA GLU A 60 -24.53 15.48 5.31
C GLU A 60 -23.17 15.00 4.83
N ILE A 61 -22.41 15.86 4.12
CA ILE A 61 -21.06 15.61 3.62
C ILE A 61 -20.06 16.48 4.38
N ALA A 62 -20.37 17.77 4.53
CA ALA A 62 -19.63 18.76 5.29
C ALA A 62 -18.16 18.92 4.85
N ILE A 63 -17.83 18.73 3.56
CA ILE A 63 -16.51 19.06 3.05
C ILE A 63 -16.35 20.57 3.02
N PRO A 64 -15.33 21.14 3.67
CA PRO A 64 -15.11 22.57 3.68
C PRO A 64 -14.66 23.08 2.29
N GLU A 65 -14.59 24.42 2.15
CA GLU A 65 -13.98 25.01 0.96
C GLU A 65 -12.53 24.53 0.78
N GLN A 66 -12.07 24.40 -0.46
CA GLN A 66 -10.72 23.87 -0.76
C GLN A 66 -9.60 24.56 0.04
N LYS A 67 -9.70 25.87 0.27
CA LYS A 67 -8.72 26.65 1.04
C LYS A 67 -8.69 26.30 2.54
N ASP A 68 -9.78 25.73 3.06
CA ASP A 68 -9.97 25.41 4.47
C ASP A 68 -9.69 23.92 4.78
N ILE A 69 -9.40 23.12 3.73
CA ILE A 69 -8.96 21.73 3.90
C ILE A 69 -7.55 21.71 4.45
N ILE A 70 -7.42 21.18 5.67
CA ILE A 70 -6.12 21.06 6.35
C ILE A 70 -5.64 19.62 6.28
N THR A 71 -4.39 19.43 5.87
CA THR A 71 -3.75 18.13 5.92
C THR A 71 -3.01 17.93 7.24
N HIS A 72 -3.20 16.79 7.88
CA HIS A 72 -2.58 16.43 9.15
C HIS A 72 -1.62 15.25 8.99
N GLY A 73 -0.35 15.46 9.35
CA GLY A 73 0.65 14.41 9.34
C GLY A 73 0.99 13.90 7.94
N HIS A 74 1.41 12.65 7.88
CA HIS A 74 1.85 11.95 6.67
C HIS A 74 1.23 10.57 6.63
N ALA A 75 0.88 10.12 5.43
CA ALA A 75 0.40 8.75 5.23
C ALA A 75 1.18 8.05 4.13
N ILE A 76 1.37 6.73 4.29
CA ILE A 76 2.01 5.86 3.31
C ILE A 76 1.08 4.67 3.07
N GLN A 77 0.87 4.34 1.79
CA GLN A 77 0.12 3.15 1.42
C GLN A 77 1.06 2.13 0.76
N CYS A 78 0.98 0.88 1.21
CA CYS A 78 1.57 -0.27 0.55
C CYS A 78 0.48 -1.21 0.02
N ARG A 79 0.61 -1.61 -1.25
CA ARG A 79 -0.21 -2.69 -1.83
C ARG A 79 0.52 -4.00 -1.61
N ILE A 80 -0.05 -4.85 -0.77
CA ILE A 80 0.49 -6.19 -0.52
C ILE A 80 -0.14 -7.13 -1.54
N THR A 81 0.70 -7.67 -2.43
CA THR A 81 0.30 -8.49 -3.59
C THR A 81 0.91 -9.88 -3.52
N THR A 82 0.28 -10.83 -4.22
CA THR A 82 0.83 -12.18 -4.42
C THR A 82 1.74 -12.21 -5.65
N GLU A 83 2.79 -11.43 -5.62
CA GLU A 83 3.79 -11.31 -6.67
C GLU A 83 5.18 -11.63 -6.13
N ASP A 84 6.02 -12.24 -6.97
CA ASP A 84 7.40 -12.57 -6.64
C ASP A 84 8.37 -11.50 -7.17
N PRO A 85 8.85 -10.58 -6.33
CA PRO A 85 9.79 -9.54 -6.78
C PRO A 85 11.13 -10.10 -7.26
N ALA A 86 11.54 -11.29 -6.79
CA ALA A 86 12.75 -11.96 -7.27
C ALA A 86 12.60 -12.51 -8.70
N ASN A 87 11.36 -12.56 -9.21
CA ASN A 87 11.04 -13.07 -10.54
C ASN A 87 10.17 -12.05 -11.32
N ASN A 88 10.67 -10.82 -11.44
CA ASN A 88 10.02 -9.72 -12.15
C ASN A 88 8.54 -9.50 -11.79
N PHE A 89 8.19 -9.60 -10.52
CA PHE A 89 6.81 -9.48 -10.01
C PHE A 89 5.82 -10.45 -10.68
N MET A 90 6.30 -11.61 -11.08
CA MET A 90 5.39 -12.65 -11.62
C MET A 90 4.34 -13.01 -10.58
N PRO A 91 3.04 -12.97 -10.92
CA PRO A 91 1.98 -13.37 -10.02
C PRO A 91 2.17 -14.80 -9.53
N ASP A 92 2.07 -15.01 -8.22
CA ASP A 92 2.08 -16.32 -7.59
C ASP A 92 0.66 -16.73 -7.20
N THR A 93 0.34 -17.99 -7.37
CA THR A 93 -0.99 -18.55 -7.17
C THR A 93 -0.95 -19.73 -6.22
N GLY A 94 -2.02 -19.95 -5.49
CA GLY A 94 -2.07 -21.08 -4.56
C GLY A 94 -3.10 -20.87 -3.45
N LYS A 95 -3.12 -21.81 -2.50
CA LYS A 95 -3.98 -21.72 -1.33
C LYS A 95 -3.27 -21.02 -0.18
N LEU A 96 -3.91 -20.01 0.40
CA LEU A 96 -3.42 -19.35 1.60
C LEU A 96 -3.53 -20.29 2.80
N ILE A 97 -2.40 -20.81 3.26
CA ILE A 97 -2.31 -21.71 4.43
C ILE A 97 -2.47 -20.91 5.71
N ALA A 98 -1.94 -19.70 5.74
CA ALA A 98 -2.13 -18.74 6.82
C ALA A 98 -2.25 -17.33 6.24
N TYR A 99 -3.16 -16.55 6.81
CA TYR A 99 -3.31 -15.13 6.57
C TYR A 99 -3.57 -14.42 7.89
N ARG A 100 -2.66 -13.56 8.29
CA ARG A 100 -2.81 -12.69 9.46
C ARG A 100 -2.16 -11.36 9.15
N SER A 101 -2.88 -10.27 9.40
CA SER A 101 -2.43 -8.89 9.20
C SER A 101 -1.84 -8.31 10.49
N GLY A 102 -1.02 -7.28 10.33
CA GLY A 102 -0.67 -6.34 11.39
C GLY A 102 -1.84 -5.39 11.69
N GLY A 103 -1.69 -4.57 12.72
CA GLY A 103 -2.71 -3.59 13.10
C GLY A 103 -2.21 -2.61 14.16
N GLY A 104 -3.12 -1.78 14.68
CA GLY A 104 -2.85 -0.84 15.76
C GLY A 104 -3.05 0.63 15.36
N PHE A 105 -2.74 1.53 16.27
CA PHE A 105 -2.98 2.97 16.08
C PHE A 105 -2.23 3.55 14.86
N GLY A 106 -3.01 4.15 13.95
CA GLY A 106 -2.49 4.73 12.70
C GLY A 106 -2.14 3.67 11.65
N VAL A 107 -2.79 2.50 11.70
CA VAL A 107 -2.75 1.46 10.66
C VAL A 107 -4.17 1.20 10.20
N ARG A 108 -4.41 1.42 8.92
CA ARG A 108 -5.64 1.10 8.22
C ARG A 108 -5.38 -0.03 7.23
N LEU A 109 -6.31 -0.97 7.16
CA LEU A 109 -6.26 -2.10 6.24
C LEU A 109 -7.54 -2.13 5.41
N ASP A 110 -7.39 -2.04 4.10
CA ASP A 110 -8.47 -2.23 3.15
C ASP A 110 -8.25 -3.56 2.44
N GLY A 111 -8.86 -4.61 2.97
CA GLY A 111 -8.68 -5.98 2.52
C GLY A 111 -9.52 -6.32 1.31
N GLY A 112 -8.99 -7.22 0.47
CA GLY A 112 -9.76 -7.95 -0.51
C GLY A 112 -10.38 -9.23 0.09
N ASN A 113 -10.53 -10.25 -0.74
CA ASN A 113 -11.11 -11.55 -0.33
C ASN A 113 -10.06 -12.52 0.25
N ALA A 114 -8.95 -12.02 0.81
CA ALA A 114 -7.88 -12.83 1.35
C ALA A 114 -8.16 -13.24 2.80
N PHE A 115 -8.24 -14.55 3.04
CA PHE A 115 -8.36 -15.16 4.37
C PHE A 115 -7.68 -16.53 4.37
N THR A 116 -7.39 -17.08 5.53
CA THR A 116 -6.81 -18.42 5.65
C THR A 116 -7.74 -19.45 4.98
N GLY A 117 -7.22 -20.17 3.99
CA GLY A 117 -7.96 -21.15 3.20
C GLY A 117 -8.43 -20.67 1.83
N SER A 118 -8.41 -19.35 1.55
CA SER A 118 -8.76 -18.83 0.23
C SER A 118 -7.76 -19.28 -0.85
N VAL A 119 -8.22 -19.39 -2.08
CA VAL A 119 -7.41 -19.77 -3.24
C VAL A 119 -7.15 -18.54 -4.09
N ILE A 120 -5.88 -18.22 -4.26
CA ILE A 120 -5.44 -17.17 -5.17
C ILE A 120 -5.31 -17.75 -6.56
N THR A 121 -6.03 -17.16 -7.51
CA THR A 121 -6.09 -17.61 -8.90
C THR A 121 -5.42 -16.58 -9.83
N PRO A 122 -4.97 -17.00 -11.03
CA PRO A 122 -4.37 -16.06 -11.99
C PRO A 122 -5.39 -15.19 -12.73
N TYR A 123 -6.69 -15.37 -12.46
CA TYR A 123 -7.76 -14.70 -13.22
C TYR A 123 -8.19 -13.35 -12.65
N TYR A 124 -7.74 -13.02 -11.44
CA TYR A 124 -8.05 -11.79 -10.72
C TYR A 124 -6.78 -11.09 -10.28
N ASP A 125 -6.92 -9.84 -9.86
CA ASP A 125 -5.83 -9.04 -9.32
C ASP A 125 -5.10 -9.77 -8.18
N SER A 126 -3.77 -9.64 -8.17
CA SER A 126 -2.88 -10.18 -7.14
C SER A 126 -3.00 -9.49 -5.79
N LEU A 127 -3.76 -8.39 -5.69
CA LEU A 127 -3.89 -7.57 -4.48
C LEU A 127 -4.57 -8.34 -3.34
N LEU A 128 -3.85 -8.54 -2.24
CA LEU A 128 -4.40 -9.12 -1.02
C LEU A 128 -5.02 -8.05 -0.10
N VAL A 129 -4.29 -6.96 0.11
CA VAL A 129 -4.70 -5.88 1.01
C VAL A 129 -3.91 -4.61 0.73
N LYS A 130 -4.56 -3.46 0.89
CA LYS A 130 -3.90 -2.17 1.01
C LYS A 130 -3.65 -1.92 2.50
N ALA A 131 -2.39 -1.72 2.88
CA ALA A 131 -2.04 -1.23 4.19
C ALA A 131 -1.71 0.26 4.08
N THR A 132 -2.41 1.10 4.84
CA THR A 132 -2.14 2.54 4.92
C THR A 132 -1.75 2.88 6.34
N THR A 133 -0.62 3.56 6.52
CA THR A 133 -0.18 4.00 7.84
C THR A 133 -0.09 5.50 7.90
N TRP A 134 -0.54 6.04 9.04
CA TRP A 134 -0.50 7.46 9.33
C TRP A 134 0.44 7.77 10.49
N GLY A 135 1.17 8.89 10.40
CA GLY A 135 2.04 9.39 11.46
C GLY A 135 2.15 10.92 11.41
N LEU A 136 2.52 11.53 12.53
CA LEU A 136 2.75 12.98 12.58
C LEU A 136 3.89 13.44 11.67
N THR A 137 4.84 12.55 11.40
CA THR A 137 5.95 12.79 10.47
C THR A 137 6.08 11.63 9.49
N HIS A 138 6.74 11.88 8.37
CA HIS A 138 7.04 10.86 7.37
C HIS A 138 7.76 9.65 7.99
N GLN A 139 8.75 9.88 8.85
CA GLN A 139 9.50 8.84 9.53
C GLN A 139 8.63 7.96 10.45
N ILE A 140 7.66 8.58 11.14
CA ILE A 140 6.71 7.83 11.98
C ILE A 140 5.80 6.95 11.11
N ALA A 141 5.32 7.46 9.97
CA ALA A 141 4.52 6.68 9.03
C ALA A 141 5.31 5.49 8.47
N ILE A 142 6.58 5.70 8.06
CA ILE A 142 7.52 4.62 7.63
C ILE A 142 7.67 3.57 8.73
N SER A 143 7.99 3.99 9.96
CA SER A 143 8.23 3.07 11.07
C SER A 143 7.01 2.20 11.37
N LYS A 144 5.79 2.79 11.30
CA LYS A 144 4.54 2.05 11.47
C LYS A 144 4.31 1.07 10.32
N MET A 145 4.61 1.46 9.07
CA MET A 145 4.46 0.58 7.92
C MET A 145 5.41 -0.61 8.00
N LEU A 146 6.69 -0.38 8.33
CA LEU A 146 7.67 -1.44 8.52
C LEU A 146 7.24 -2.43 9.62
N ARG A 147 6.72 -1.93 10.75
CA ARG A 147 6.15 -2.78 11.79
C ARG A 147 4.97 -3.58 11.27
N CYS A 148 4.02 -2.91 10.60
CA CYS A 148 2.83 -3.55 10.04
C CYS A 148 3.22 -4.68 9.06
N LEU A 149 4.14 -4.43 8.12
CA LEU A 149 4.62 -5.43 7.16
C LEU A 149 5.27 -6.62 7.85
N LYS A 150 6.09 -6.41 8.88
CA LYS A 150 6.74 -7.48 9.67
C LYS A 150 5.75 -8.33 10.47
N GLU A 151 4.63 -7.76 10.87
CA GLU A 151 3.55 -8.47 11.58
C GLU A 151 2.69 -9.33 10.65
N PHE A 152 2.70 -9.05 9.33
CA PHE A 152 1.98 -9.89 8.37
C PHE A 152 2.52 -11.32 8.35
N ARG A 153 1.61 -12.27 8.40
CA ARG A 153 1.93 -13.68 8.24
C ARG A 153 1.08 -14.30 7.13
N ILE A 154 1.67 -14.32 5.95
CA ILE A 154 1.06 -14.92 4.76
C ILE A 154 1.88 -16.15 4.41
N ARG A 155 1.20 -17.29 4.20
CA ARG A 155 1.80 -18.57 3.86
C ARG A 155 1.01 -19.25 2.75
N GLY A 156 1.70 -19.97 1.87
CA GLY A 156 1.11 -20.70 0.75
C GLY A 156 1.31 -20.03 -0.59
N VAL A 157 1.66 -18.76 -0.60
CA VAL A 157 2.02 -17.95 -1.78
C VAL A 157 3.19 -17.04 -1.45
N LYS A 158 3.92 -16.63 -2.48
CA LYS A 158 4.90 -15.54 -2.38
C LYS A 158 4.19 -14.20 -2.33
N THR A 159 4.85 -13.20 -1.77
CA THR A 159 4.34 -11.83 -1.68
C THR A 159 5.46 -10.83 -1.90
N ASN A 160 5.09 -9.59 -2.22
CA ASN A 160 6.02 -8.48 -2.39
C ASN A 160 6.47 -7.82 -1.07
N ILE A 161 6.14 -8.37 0.11
CA ILE A 161 6.39 -7.73 1.41
C ILE A 161 7.87 -7.38 1.60
N LEU A 162 8.79 -8.30 1.30
CA LEU A 162 10.24 -8.05 1.47
C LEU A 162 10.74 -6.90 0.57
N PHE A 163 10.22 -6.79 -0.64
CA PHE A 163 10.51 -5.67 -1.53
C PHE A 163 10.01 -4.35 -0.93
N LEU A 164 8.77 -4.33 -0.40
CA LEU A 164 8.22 -3.15 0.26
C LEU A 164 9.04 -2.73 1.49
N GLU A 165 9.54 -3.71 2.28
CA GLU A 165 10.43 -3.43 3.40
C GLU A 165 11.75 -2.80 2.95
N ASN A 166 12.36 -3.29 1.85
CA ASN A 166 13.56 -2.72 1.28
C ASN A 166 13.33 -1.29 0.78
N VAL A 167 12.22 -1.03 0.07
CA VAL A 167 11.83 0.31 -0.39
C VAL A 167 11.73 1.27 0.80
N LEU A 168 11.00 0.91 1.84
CA LEU A 168 10.76 1.76 3.01
C LEU A 168 12.02 2.06 3.84
N GLN A 169 13.03 1.19 3.76
CA GLN A 169 14.30 1.36 4.46
C GLN A 169 15.37 2.06 3.61
N HIS A 170 15.12 2.23 2.31
CA HIS A 170 16.09 2.86 1.42
C HIS A 170 16.27 4.35 1.76
N PRO A 171 17.52 4.87 1.81
CA PRO A 171 17.79 6.28 2.17
C PRO A 171 17.02 7.28 1.32
N GLN A 172 16.99 7.12 0.00
CA GLN A 172 16.25 8.01 -0.89
C GLN A 172 14.74 8.04 -0.62
N PHE A 173 14.15 6.92 -0.17
CA PHE A 173 12.75 6.89 0.23
C PHE A 173 12.52 7.58 1.57
N THR A 174 13.43 7.37 2.52
CA THR A 174 13.33 7.94 3.88
C THR A 174 13.53 9.45 3.91
N ASP A 175 14.38 9.99 3.04
CA ASP A 175 14.62 11.44 2.92
C ASP A 175 13.73 12.16 1.89
N GLY A 176 12.96 11.40 1.08
CA GLY A 176 12.05 11.93 0.09
C GLY A 176 12.72 12.36 -1.22
N SER A 177 13.96 11.95 -1.49
CA SER A 177 14.72 12.33 -2.69
C SER A 177 14.48 11.39 -3.90
N TYR A 178 13.51 10.48 -3.80
CA TYR A 178 13.20 9.54 -4.88
C TYR A 178 12.53 10.22 -6.09
N SER A 179 12.77 9.64 -7.27
CA SER A 179 12.17 10.04 -8.55
C SER A 179 11.36 8.88 -9.14
N THR A 180 10.75 9.11 -10.31
CA THR A 180 10.04 8.06 -11.07
C THR A 180 10.93 6.88 -11.46
N LYS A 181 12.26 7.05 -11.48
CA LYS A 181 13.25 5.99 -11.78
C LYS A 181 13.78 5.27 -10.56
N PHE A 182 13.29 5.62 -9.37
CA PHE A 182 13.81 5.10 -8.10
C PHE A 182 13.95 3.57 -8.08
N VAL A 183 12.93 2.86 -8.53
CA VAL A 183 12.94 1.38 -8.53
C VAL A 183 13.92 0.82 -9.56
N ASP A 184 14.00 1.44 -10.73
CA ASP A 184 14.88 1.00 -11.83
C ASP A 184 16.35 1.24 -11.51
N ASP A 185 16.65 2.35 -10.84
CA ASP A 185 18.02 2.75 -10.52
C ASP A 185 18.61 2.01 -9.29
N ASN A 186 17.77 1.38 -8.46
CA ASN A 186 18.18 0.76 -7.20
C ASN A 186 17.97 -0.77 -7.22
N THR A 187 18.91 -1.51 -7.76
CA THR A 187 18.84 -2.99 -7.87
C THR A 187 18.94 -3.71 -6.53
N ASP A 188 19.46 -3.05 -5.50
CA ASP A 188 19.56 -3.57 -4.13
C ASP A 188 18.19 -3.76 -3.47
N LEU A 189 17.14 -3.08 -3.95
CA LEU A 189 15.76 -3.31 -3.55
C LEU A 189 15.30 -4.76 -3.77
N PHE A 190 15.95 -5.49 -4.67
CA PHE A 190 15.65 -6.87 -5.04
C PHE A 190 16.55 -7.89 -4.36
N ILE A 191 17.38 -7.47 -3.40
CA ILE A 191 18.21 -8.38 -2.60
C ILE A 191 17.40 -8.85 -1.39
N PHE A 192 17.10 -10.14 -1.35
CA PHE A 192 16.32 -10.74 -0.28
C PHE A 192 17.16 -11.70 0.55
N PRO A 193 16.97 -11.76 1.88
CA PRO A 193 17.64 -12.72 2.73
C PRO A 193 17.26 -14.15 2.30
N LYS A 194 18.23 -15.05 2.25
CA LYS A 194 17.95 -16.46 1.99
C LYS A 194 17.08 -17.01 3.14
N THR A 195 15.89 -17.45 2.80
CA THR A 195 15.05 -18.18 3.75
C THR A 195 15.65 -19.55 3.96
N HIS A 196 16.06 -19.85 5.19
CA HIS A 196 16.49 -21.20 5.54
C HIS A 196 15.31 -22.16 5.44
N ASP A 197 15.51 -23.28 4.77
CA ASP A 197 14.52 -24.35 4.75
C ASP A 197 14.33 -24.86 6.19
N ARG A 198 13.06 -25.09 6.58
CA ARG A 198 12.75 -25.63 7.92
C ARG A 198 13.43 -26.96 8.20
N LEU A 199 13.69 -27.76 7.17
CA LEU A 199 14.42 -29.02 7.27
C LEU A 199 15.88 -28.81 7.70
N SER A 200 16.53 -27.74 7.25
CA SER A 200 17.91 -27.42 7.67
C SER A 200 17.97 -27.03 9.16
N LEU A 201 16.93 -26.40 9.71
CA LEU A 201 16.87 -26.03 11.13
C LEU A 201 16.64 -27.26 12.04
N ILE A 202 15.91 -28.28 11.57
CA ILE A 202 15.68 -29.51 12.32
C ILE A 202 17.01 -30.28 12.45
N HIS A 203 17.83 -30.33 11.41
CA HIS A 203 19.15 -31.00 11.46
C HIS A 203 20.18 -30.28 12.33
N ILE A 204 20.02 -28.95 12.55
CA ILE A 204 20.90 -28.18 13.44
C ILE A 204 20.52 -28.40 14.93
N SER A 205 19.28 -28.75 15.22
CA SER A 205 18.74 -28.87 16.58
C SER A 205 18.69 -30.30 17.12
N GLU A 206 18.99 -31.33 16.33
CA GLU A 206 19.12 -32.69 16.85
C GLU A 206 20.45 -32.85 17.58
N PRO A 207 20.46 -33.08 18.90
CA PRO A 207 21.67 -33.45 19.60
C PRO A 207 22.12 -34.82 19.07
N THR A 208 23.37 -34.88 18.57
CA THR A 208 24.04 -36.14 18.29
C THR A 208 23.94 -37.01 19.55
N ARG A 209 23.07 -38.00 19.55
CA ARG A 209 23.07 -39.03 20.61
C ARG A 209 24.38 -39.82 20.51
N PRO A 210 25.09 -40.03 21.62
CA PRO A 210 26.28 -40.83 21.65
C PRO A 210 25.98 -42.31 21.33
#